data_4d35c7ad17f28ba99417bef6248a96cd
#
_entry.id   4d35c7ad17f28ba99417bef6248a96cd
#
_cell.length_a   1.000
_cell.length_b   1.000
_cell.length_c   1.000
_cell.angle_alpha   90.00
_cell.angle_beta   90.00
_cell.angle_gamma   90.00
#
_symmetry.space_group_name_H-M   'P 1'
#
loop_
_entity.id
_entity.type
_entity.pdbx_description
1 polymer ?
#
loop_
_entity_poly.entity_id
_entity_poly.type
_entity_poly.pdbx_seq_one_letter_code
_entity_poly.pdbx_strand_id
1 'polypeptide(L)'
;MSFFKGNYYAPKEASKKLGVHWQTLKNWEKSCKIKCIKSPGGKRYYDVNTFMIKTESDKKIDEKESIIKTLNKNIFKKKICYCRVSYHSQKIELNNQIKYMLKKYPEHEILYDIGSGINFNRPNLKKILNYGINKELDELVIAYKDRLCRIGYELIEYMLKEYSNTNIIIINDEVKSPEKELTDDLIEIITVFSSKLYGMRSYKIKENKK
;
A
#
# COMPACT_ATOMS: atom_id res chain seq x y z
N MET A 1 23.04 -40.38 -28.45
CA MET A 1 23.05 -39.06 -29.10
C MET A 1 22.29 -38.09 -28.23
N SER A 2 22.97 -37.13 -27.63
CA SER A 2 22.35 -36.09 -26.78
C SER A 2 21.73 -35.04 -27.70
N PHE A 3 20.40 -34.94 -27.71
CA PHE A 3 19.65 -34.00 -28.54
C PHE A 3 19.68 -32.55 -28.03
N PHE A 4 20.32 -32.28 -26.91
CA PHE A 4 20.35 -30.94 -26.33
C PHE A 4 21.80 -30.46 -26.18
N LYS A 5 22.22 -29.53 -27.04
CA LYS A 5 23.39 -28.68 -26.83
C LYS A 5 23.05 -27.69 -25.70
N GLY A 6 23.48 -27.99 -24.48
CA GLY A 6 23.28 -27.08 -23.34
C GLY A 6 23.35 -27.80 -21.99
N ASN A 7 23.36 -27.06 -20.93
CA ASN A 7 23.55 -27.48 -19.55
C ASN A 7 22.30 -28.09 -18.89
N TYR A 8 21.49 -28.80 -19.69
CA TYR A 8 20.24 -29.43 -19.25
C TYR A 8 20.47 -30.87 -18.83
N TYR A 9 20.11 -31.20 -17.61
CA TYR A 9 20.31 -32.51 -17.00
C TYR A 9 18.98 -33.14 -16.62
N ALA A 10 18.93 -34.50 -16.72
CA ALA A 10 17.80 -35.25 -16.23
C ALA A 10 17.58 -35.06 -14.71
N PRO A 11 16.38 -35.24 -14.17
CA PRO A 11 16.08 -34.95 -12.77
C PRO A 11 17.05 -35.57 -11.76
N LYS A 12 17.47 -36.82 -12.01
CA LYS A 12 18.41 -37.53 -11.12
C LYS A 12 19.82 -36.92 -11.14
N GLU A 13 20.29 -36.51 -12.32
CA GLU A 13 21.61 -35.88 -12.49
C GLU A 13 21.61 -34.43 -11.99
N ALA A 14 20.55 -33.67 -12.29
CA ALA A 14 20.37 -32.31 -11.81
C ALA A 14 20.29 -32.27 -10.27
N SER A 15 19.57 -33.19 -9.67
CA SER A 15 19.45 -33.39 -8.23
C SER A 15 20.82 -33.64 -7.58
N LYS A 16 21.62 -34.54 -8.18
CA LYS A 16 22.98 -34.84 -7.70
C LYS A 16 23.93 -33.64 -7.82
N LYS A 17 23.85 -32.89 -8.94
CA LYS A 17 24.72 -31.71 -9.19
C LYS A 17 24.39 -30.53 -8.29
N LEU A 18 23.10 -30.33 -7.96
CA LEU A 18 22.64 -29.23 -7.09
C LEU A 18 22.57 -29.62 -5.61
N GLY A 19 22.86 -30.87 -5.26
CA GLY A 19 22.81 -31.34 -3.86
C GLY A 19 21.40 -31.31 -3.25
N VAL A 20 20.33 -31.40 -4.05
CA VAL A 20 18.94 -31.29 -3.57
C VAL A 20 18.11 -32.48 -3.99
N HIS A 21 17.04 -32.76 -3.25
CA HIS A 21 16.10 -33.82 -3.62
C HIS A 21 15.31 -33.48 -4.89
N TRP A 22 14.99 -34.45 -5.73
CA TRP A 22 14.27 -34.27 -7.00
C TRP A 22 12.90 -33.55 -6.84
N GLN A 23 12.27 -33.72 -5.69
CA GLN A 23 11.02 -33.00 -5.37
C GLN A 23 11.24 -31.49 -5.26
N THR A 24 12.40 -31.08 -4.77
CA THR A 24 12.81 -29.67 -4.69
C THR A 24 12.93 -29.06 -6.10
N LEU A 25 13.47 -29.80 -7.06
CA LEU A 25 13.55 -29.34 -8.47
C LEU A 25 12.16 -29.08 -9.06
N LYS A 26 11.17 -29.95 -8.76
CA LYS A 26 9.77 -29.71 -9.17
C LYS A 26 9.16 -28.47 -8.54
N ASN A 27 9.45 -28.22 -7.26
CA ASN A 27 8.98 -27.02 -6.57
C ASN A 27 9.63 -25.75 -7.14
N TRP A 28 10.92 -25.83 -7.47
CA TRP A 28 11.66 -24.75 -8.11
C TRP A 28 11.17 -24.48 -9.56
N GLU A 29 10.79 -25.51 -10.31
CA GLU A 29 10.13 -25.39 -11.62
C GLU A 29 8.80 -24.61 -11.48
N LYS A 30 7.95 -25.00 -10.50
CA LYS A 30 6.66 -24.35 -10.25
C LYS A 30 6.82 -22.88 -9.81
N SER A 31 7.87 -22.56 -9.05
CA SER A 31 8.18 -21.20 -8.58
C SER A 31 9.10 -20.42 -9.55
N CYS A 32 9.31 -20.92 -10.76
CA CYS A 32 10.16 -20.32 -11.79
C CYS A 32 11.61 -20.04 -11.37
N LYS A 33 12.11 -20.75 -10.34
CA LYS A 33 13.49 -20.61 -9.83
C LYS A 33 14.53 -21.36 -10.67
N ILE A 34 14.13 -22.38 -11.41
CA ILE A 34 15.00 -23.14 -12.32
C ILE A 34 14.29 -23.32 -13.66
N LYS A 35 15.04 -23.16 -14.76
CA LYS A 35 14.49 -23.42 -16.10
C LYS A 35 14.36 -24.93 -16.32
N CYS A 36 13.23 -25.34 -16.85
CA CYS A 36 12.95 -26.72 -17.21
C CYS A 36 12.43 -26.80 -18.65
N ILE A 37 12.97 -27.73 -19.40
CA ILE A 37 12.43 -28.12 -20.72
C ILE A 37 11.86 -29.53 -20.63
N LYS A 38 10.84 -29.80 -21.45
CA LYS A 38 10.24 -31.12 -21.55
C LYS A 38 10.53 -31.69 -22.92
N SER A 39 10.97 -32.94 -22.97
CA SER A 39 11.07 -33.68 -24.25
C SER A 39 9.66 -33.92 -24.81
N PRO A 40 9.53 -34.27 -26.13
CA PRO A 40 8.24 -34.68 -26.73
C PRO A 40 7.56 -35.80 -25.96
N GLY A 41 8.32 -36.72 -25.32
CA GLY A 41 7.81 -37.78 -24.46
C GLY A 41 7.54 -37.37 -23.01
N GLY A 42 7.49 -36.06 -22.67
CA GLY A 42 7.14 -35.53 -21.35
C GLY A 42 8.24 -35.60 -20.27
N LYS A 43 9.45 -36.09 -20.61
CA LYS A 43 10.58 -36.14 -19.67
C LYS A 43 11.13 -34.74 -19.42
N ARG A 44 11.38 -34.37 -18.15
CA ARG A 44 11.92 -33.10 -17.73
C ARG A 44 13.44 -33.05 -17.76
N TYR A 45 13.99 -31.90 -18.14
CA TYR A 45 15.42 -31.59 -18.06
C TYR A 45 15.60 -30.20 -17.45
N TYR A 46 16.49 -30.08 -16.46
CA TYR A 46 16.71 -28.87 -15.68
C TYR A 46 18.03 -28.21 -16.05
N ASP A 47 18.02 -26.89 -16.21
CA ASP A 47 19.22 -26.09 -16.49
C ASP A 47 19.95 -25.75 -15.19
N VAL A 48 20.95 -26.59 -14.86
CA VAL A 48 21.72 -26.49 -13.61
C VAL A 48 22.65 -25.28 -13.62
N ASN A 49 23.23 -24.94 -14.77
CA ASN A 49 24.19 -23.82 -14.86
C ASN A 49 23.51 -22.46 -14.71
N THR A 50 22.34 -22.28 -15.33
CA THR A 50 21.55 -21.04 -15.16
C THR A 50 21.13 -20.83 -13.72
N PHE A 51 20.88 -21.90 -12.96
CA PHE A 51 20.59 -21.81 -11.53
C PHE A 51 21.82 -21.38 -10.72
N MET A 52 23.00 -21.96 -11.02
CA MET A 52 24.25 -21.60 -10.33
C MET A 52 24.70 -20.15 -10.63
N ILE A 53 24.54 -19.71 -11.89
CA ILE A 53 24.84 -18.34 -12.29
C ILE A 53 23.88 -17.33 -11.62
N LYS A 54 22.59 -17.68 -11.46
CA LYS A 54 21.63 -16.85 -10.74
C LYS A 54 22.00 -16.58 -9.28
N THR A 55 22.67 -17.51 -8.60
CA THR A 55 23.06 -17.30 -7.19
C THR A 55 24.19 -16.28 -7.02
N GLU A 56 25.03 -16.04 -8.03
CA GLU A 56 26.12 -15.05 -7.97
C GLU A 56 25.77 -13.72 -8.64
N SER A 57 25.08 -13.75 -9.77
CA SER A 57 24.70 -12.53 -10.51
C SER A 57 23.40 -11.90 -9.98
N ASP A 58 22.45 -12.68 -9.50
CA ASP A 58 21.21 -12.13 -8.93
C ASP A 58 21.48 -11.42 -7.60
N LYS A 59 22.46 -11.87 -6.78
CA LYS A 59 22.90 -11.08 -5.61
C LYS A 59 23.45 -9.72 -5.98
N LYS A 60 24.25 -9.63 -7.07
CA LYS A 60 24.79 -8.34 -7.54
C LYS A 60 23.74 -7.48 -8.27
N ILE A 61 22.73 -8.10 -8.91
CA ILE A 61 21.62 -7.39 -9.56
C ILE A 61 20.61 -6.96 -8.50
N ASP A 62 20.27 -7.81 -7.53
CA ASP A 62 19.41 -7.47 -6.40
C ASP A 62 20.04 -6.40 -5.51
N GLU A 63 21.37 -6.43 -5.28
CA GLU A 63 22.09 -5.36 -4.59
C GLU A 63 22.10 -4.06 -5.41
N LYS A 64 22.34 -4.11 -6.72
CA LYS A 64 22.26 -2.93 -7.59
C LYS A 64 20.83 -2.42 -7.73
N GLU A 65 19.83 -3.30 -7.91
CA GLU A 65 18.43 -2.88 -7.93
C GLU A 65 17.94 -2.37 -6.56
N SER A 66 18.42 -2.94 -5.45
CA SER A 66 18.12 -2.42 -4.11
C SER A 66 18.81 -1.08 -3.87
N ILE A 67 20.04 -0.90 -4.32
CA ILE A 67 20.77 0.38 -4.27
C ILE A 67 20.09 1.41 -5.20
N ILE A 68 19.71 1.05 -6.43
CA ILE A 68 18.99 1.93 -7.36
C ILE A 68 17.58 2.25 -6.82
N LYS A 69 16.86 1.29 -6.27
CA LYS A 69 15.57 1.52 -5.58
C LYS A 69 15.74 2.41 -4.35
N THR A 70 16.81 2.24 -3.59
CA THR A 70 17.13 3.08 -2.42
C THR A 70 17.56 4.48 -2.82
N LEU A 71 18.37 4.63 -3.87
CA LEU A 71 18.76 5.91 -4.45
C LEU A 71 17.58 6.63 -5.09
N ASN A 72 16.74 5.92 -5.87
CA ASN A 72 15.51 6.47 -6.46
C ASN A 72 14.46 6.79 -5.39
N LYS A 73 14.40 6.04 -4.29
CA LYS A 73 13.51 6.29 -3.16
C LYS A 73 13.88 7.55 -2.37
N ASN A 74 15.16 7.94 -2.39
CA ASN A 74 15.63 9.20 -1.77
C ASN A 74 15.54 10.42 -2.71
N ILE A 75 15.37 10.22 -4.04
CA ILE A 75 15.43 11.32 -5.01
C ILE A 75 14.05 11.91 -5.31
N PHE A 76 12.94 11.17 -5.14
CA PHE A 76 11.60 11.64 -5.48
C PHE A 76 10.56 11.29 -4.40
N LYS A 77 10.71 11.88 -3.21
CA LYS A 77 9.63 11.86 -2.25
C LYS A 77 8.47 12.74 -2.76
N LYS A 78 7.24 12.29 -2.50
CA LYS A 78 6.02 12.98 -2.94
C LYS A 78 5.69 14.16 -2.05
N LYS A 79 5.32 15.27 -2.66
CA LYS A 79 4.69 16.41 -2.01
C LYS A 79 3.22 16.42 -2.38
N ILE A 80 2.34 16.41 -1.38
CA ILE A 80 0.91 16.20 -1.59
C ILE A 80 0.12 17.31 -0.88
N CYS A 81 -0.86 17.88 -1.57
CA CYS A 81 -1.93 18.64 -0.94
C CYS A 81 -3.17 17.76 -0.82
N TYR A 82 -3.76 17.69 0.36
CA TYR A 82 -4.96 16.90 0.58
C TYR A 82 -6.16 17.80 0.88
N CYS A 83 -7.24 17.59 0.11
CA CYS A 83 -8.50 18.29 0.24
C CYS A 83 -9.63 17.31 0.62
N ARG A 84 -10.61 17.77 1.39
CA ARG A 84 -11.75 16.96 1.76
C ARG A 84 -13.02 17.80 1.95
N VAL A 85 -14.14 17.20 1.54
CA VAL A 85 -15.48 17.63 1.95
C VAL A 85 -16.27 16.42 2.42
N SER A 86 -17.29 16.65 3.24
CA SER A 86 -18.08 15.54 3.83
C SER A 86 -19.09 14.98 2.82
N TYR A 87 -19.65 15.80 1.95
CA TYR A 87 -20.76 15.43 1.05
C TYR A 87 -20.54 15.85 -0.39
N HIS A 88 -21.17 15.10 -1.30
CA HIS A 88 -21.15 15.43 -2.73
C HIS A 88 -21.77 16.78 -3.08
N SER A 89 -22.68 17.31 -2.27
CA SER A 89 -23.26 18.65 -2.43
C SER A 89 -22.23 19.77 -2.25
N GLN A 90 -21.12 19.51 -1.57
CA GLN A 90 -20.03 20.47 -1.32
C GLN A 90 -18.96 20.51 -2.43
N LYS A 91 -19.26 20.04 -3.64
CA LYS A 91 -18.28 20.03 -4.75
C LYS A 91 -17.73 21.43 -5.09
N ILE A 92 -18.51 22.47 -4.92
CA ILE A 92 -18.07 23.85 -5.17
C ILE A 92 -16.98 24.22 -4.17
N GLU A 93 -17.19 23.90 -2.90
CA GLU A 93 -16.21 24.13 -1.83
C GLU A 93 -14.94 23.33 -2.09
N LEU A 94 -15.06 22.03 -2.43
CA LEU A 94 -13.92 21.19 -2.79
C LEU A 94 -13.10 21.79 -3.95
N ASN A 95 -13.77 22.27 -5.01
CA ASN A 95 -13.09 22.91 -6.13
C ASN A 95 -12.37 24.21 -5.72
N ASN A 96 -12.93 24.96 -4.78
CA ASN A 96 -12.28 26.16 -4.25
C ASN A 96 -11.03 25.79 -3.42
N GLN A 97 -11.12 24.74 -2.58
CA GLN A 97 -9.95 24.20 -1.86
C GLN A 97 -8.85 23.79 -2.84
N ILE A 98 -9.19 23.01 -3.88
CA ILE A 98 -8.25 22.55 -4.90
C ILE A 98 -7.59 23.72 -5.62
N LYS A 99 -8.37 24.72 -6.09
CA LYS A 99 -7.83 25.91 -6.75
C LYS A 99 -6.87 26.69 -5.86
N TYR A 100 -7.21 26.83 -4.58
CA TYR A 100 -6.36 27.50 -3.61
C TYR A 100 -5.03 26.75 -3.43
N MET A 101 -5.08 25.41 -3.27
CA MET A 101 -3.89 24.57 -3.12
C MET A 101 -3.00 24.63 -4.36
N LEU A 102 -3.57 24.49 -5.55
CA LEU A 102 -2.83 24.60 -6.82
C LEU A 102 -2.12 25.95 -6.98
N LYS A 103 -2.78 27.04 -6.57
CA LYS A 103 -2.16 28.38 -6.63
C LYS A 103 -1.00 28.53 -5.66
N LYS A 104 -1.11 27.99 -4.44
CA LYS A 104 -0.13 28.17 -3.37
C LYS A 104 1.00 27.13 -3.41
N TYR A 105 0.69 25.93 -3.89
CA TYR A 105 1.61 24.78 -3.93
C TYR A 105 1.58 24.12 -5.31
N PRO A 106 2.09 24.81 -6.37
CA PRO A 106 1.97 24.33 -7.76
C PRO A 106 2.71 23.02 -8.06
N GLU A 107 3.72 22.68 -7.25
CA GLU A 107 4.52 21.45 -7.42
C GLU A 107 3.97 20.23 -6.67
N HIS A 108 2.85 20.40 -5.93
CA HIS A 108 2.28 19.32 -5.14
C HIS A 108 1.22 18.53 -5.92
N GLU A 109 1.22 17.21 -5.77
CA GLU A 109 0.12 16.35 -6.24
C GLU A 109 -1.13 16.67 -5.41
N ILE A 110 -2.27 16.96 -6.06
CA ILE A 110 -3.53 17.18 -5.36
C ILE A 110 -4.28 15.86 -5.22
N LEU A 111 -4.50 15.46 -3.99
CA LEU A 111 -5.37 14.34 -3.66
C LEU A 111 -6.61 14.84 -2.90
N TYR A 112 -7.77 14.28 -3.19
CA TYR A 112 -9.00 14.66 -2.50
C TYR A 112 -9.94 13.49 -2.29
N ASP A 113 -10.75 13.58 -1.24
CA ASP A 113 -11.81 12.63 -0.95
C ASP A 113 -13.13 13.36 -0.63
N ILE A 114 -14.24 12.68 -0.92
CA ILE A 114 -15.57 13.08 -0.47
C ILE A 114 -16.02 12.04 0.55
N GLY A 115 -16.14 12.45 1.80
CA GLY A 115 -16.52 11.59 2.91
C GLY A 115 -16.25 12.22 4.26
N SER A 116 -16.90 11.71 5.30
CA SER A 116 -16.78 12.20 6.68
C SER A 116 -15.32 12.15 7.18
N GLY A 117 -14.97 13.09 8.06
CA GLY A 117 -13.67 13.16 8.73
C GLY A 117 -13.37 12.00 9.68
N ILE A 118 -14.39 11.28 10.13
CA ILE A 118 -14.25 10.07 10.96
C ILE A 118 -14.13 8.79 10.14
N ASN A 119 -14.41 8.85 8.83
CA ASN A 119 -14.29 7.69 7.95
C ASN A 119 -12.85 7.52 7.45
N PHE A 120 -12.13 6.54 7.99
CA PHE A 120 -10.77 6.18 7.55
C PHE A 120 -10.74 5.36 6.26
N ASN A 121 -11.90 4.92 5.73
CA ASN A 121 -11.97 4.13 4.50
C ASN A 121 -12.00 5.00 3.23
N ARG A 122 -11.35 6.15 3.25
CA ARG A 122 -11.21 7.07 2.12
C ARG A 122 -10.04 6.64 1.23
N PRO A 123 -10.23 6.50 -0.09
CA PRO A 123 -9.21 5.98 -1.00
C PRO A 123 -7.90 6.78 -1.01
N ASN A 124 -7.99 8.11 -1.11
CA ASN A 124 -6.80 8.95 -1.19
C ASN A 124 -6.13 9.15 0.18
N LEU A 125 -6.89 9.15 1.28
CA LEU A 125 -6.30 9.08 2.63
C LEU A 125 -5.45 7.80 2.78
N LYS A 126 -5.98 6.63 2.39
CA LYS A 126 -5.21 5.37 2.41
C LYS A 126 -3.97 5.43 1.54
N LYS A 127 -4.05 6.08 0.37
CA LYS A 127 -2.92 6.29 -0.53
C LYS A 127 -1.82 7.13 0.15
N ILE A 128 -2.19 8.21 0.85
CA ILE A 128 -1.26 9.05 1.61
C ILE A 128 -0.58 8.24 2.73
N LEU A 129 -1.36 7.49 3.50
CA LEU A 129 -0.82 6.64 4.57
C LEU A 129 0.16 5.59 4.02
N ASN A 130 -0.15 4.97 2.89
CA ASN A 130 0.76 4.04 2.22
C ASN A 130 2.06 4.71 1.77
N TYR A 131 2.00 5.92 1.23
CA TYR A 131 3.21 6.68 0.90
C TYR A 131 4.05 6.98 2.14
N GLY A 132 3.41 7.32 3.27
CA GLY A 132 4.09 7.51 4.54
C GLY A 132 4.80 6.23 5.01
N ILE A 133 4.08 5.10 5.08
CA ILE A 133 4.64 3.80 5.49
C ILE A 133 5.81 3.38 4.59
N ASN A 134 5.70 3.63 3.28
CA ASN A 134 6.75 3.30 2.31
C ASN A 134 7.91 4.31 2.27
N LYS A 135 7.92 5.35 3.10
CA LYS A 135 8.92 6.43 3.13
C LYS A 135 8.98 7.24 1.82
N GLU A 136 7.85 7.32 1.13
CA GLU A 136 7.71 8.00 -0.17
C GLU A 136 7.06 9.40 -0.04
N LEU A 137 6.64 9.80 1.16
CA LEU A 137 6.01 11.09 1.42
C LEU A 137 7.02 12.06 2.06
N ASP A 138 7.20 13.23 1.45
CA ASP A 138 8.04 14.31 1.95
C ASP A 138 7.22 15.36 2.68
N GLU A 139 6.20 15.87 1.99
CA GLU A 139 5.39 16.97 2.48
C GLU A 139 3.91 16.69 2.28
N LEU A 140 3.13 16.95 3.31
CA LEU A 140 1.68 16.85 3.29
C LEU A 140 1.07 18.20 3.71
N VAL A 141 0.37 18.87 2.78
CA VAL A 141 -0.31 20.13 3.02
C VAL A 141 -1.80 19.89 3.20
N ILE A 142 -2.36 20.42 4.27
CA ILE A 142 -3.79 20.35 4.59
C ILE A 142 -4.31 21.74 5.00
N ALA A 143 -5.57 22.01 4.75
CA ALA A 143 -6.16 23.29 5.12
C ALA A 143 -6.27 23.42 6.66
N TYR A 144 -6.81 22.40 7.32
CA TYR A 144 -6.87 22.25 8.79
C TYR A 144 -6.80 20.79 9.16
N LYS A 145 -6.52 20.48 10.43
CA LYS A 145 -6.36 19.10 10.96
C LYS A 145 -7.54 18.19 10.64
N ASP A 146 -8.76 18.70 10.76
CA ASP A 146 -9.99 17.95 10.52
C ASP A 146 -10.22 17.61 9.02
N ARG A 147 -9.51 18.25 8.10
CA ARG A 147 -9.53 17.83 6.68
C ARG A 147 -8.80 16.51 6.49
N LEU A 148 -7.75 16.27 7.25
CA LEU A 148 -7.07 14.97 7.23
C LEU A 148 -7.92 13.92 7.96
N CYS A 149 -8.21 14.15 9.23
CA CYS A 149 -9.12 13.33 10.01
C CYS A 149 -9.63 14.13 11.22
N ARG A 150 -10.82 13.81 11.68
CA ARG A 150 -11.44 14.50 12.81
C ARG A 150 -11.05 13.89 14.15
N ILE A 151 -10.81 12.59 14.17
CA ILE A 151 -10.39 11.83 15.34
C ILE A 151 -9.07 11.17 15.02
N GLY A 152 -8.10 11.21 15.94
CA GLY A 152 -6.81 10.53 15.79
C GLY A 152 -5.82 11.22 14.85
N TYR A 153 -5.94 12.54 14.65
CA TYR A 153 -4.96 13.32 13.90
C TYR A 153 -3.54 13.12 14.43
N GLU A 154 -3.36 13.18 15.73
CA GLU A 154 -2.07 13.02 16.41
C GLU A 154 -1.44 11.66 16.13
N LEU A 155 -2.25 10.60 16.02
CA LEU A 155 -1.77 9.28 15.66
C LEU A 155 -1.24 9.24 14.22
N ILE A 156 -1.98 9.84 13.28
CA ILE A 156 -1.55 9.92 11.88
C ILE A 156 -0.28 10.77 11.75
N GLU A 157 -0.24 11.92 12.43
CA GLU A 157 0.92 12.80 12.46
C GLU A 157 2.15 12.07 12.99
N TYR A 158 2.04 11.39 14.14
CA TYR A 158 3.10 10.58 14.72
C TYR A 158 3.59 9.51 13.73
N MET A 159 2.67 8.78 13.13
CA MET A 159 3.01 7.74 12.17
C MET A 159 3.74 8.29 10.94
N LEU A 160 3.26 9.38 10.35
CA LEU A 160 3.88 9.97 9.17
C LEU A 160 5.26 10.57 9.50
N LYS A 161 5.44 11.15 10.68
CA LYS A 161 6.74 11.63 11.16
C LYS A 161 7.72 10.49 11.40
N GLU A 162 7.29 9.44 12.09
CA GLU A 162 8.15 8.32 12.48
C GLU A 162 8.62 7.51 11.27
N TYR A 163 7.71 7.15 10.36
CA TYR A 163 8.04 6.28 9.22
C TYR A 163 8.67 7.01 8.05
N SER A 164 8.27 8.25 7.75
CA SER A 164 8.65 8.98 6.54
C SER A 164 9.41 10.26 6.80
N ASN A 165 9.44 10.73 8.05
CA ASN A 165 9.88 12.07 8.40
C ASN A 165 9.12 13.15 7.59
N THR A 166 7.81 12.94 7.39
CA THR A 166 6.96 13.81 6.60
C THR A 166 6.77 15.15 7.28
N ASN A 167 6.96 16.25 6.54
CA ASN A 167 6.61 17.59 6.97
C ASN A 167 5.11 17.83 6.74
N ILE A 168 4.32 18.02 7.81
CA ILE A 168 2.89 18.31 7.70
C ILE A 168 2.68 19.82 7.87
N ILE A 169 2.16 20.46 6.83
CA ILE A 169 1.85 21.90 6.80
C ILE A 169 0.34 22.10 6.93
N ILE A 170 -0.07 22.79 7.97
CA ILE A 170 -1.45 23.20 8.21
C ILE A 170 -1.57 24.67 7.85
N ILE A 171 -2.46 25.00 6.91
CA ILE A 171 -2.56 26.38 6.39
C ILE A 171 -3.26 27.30 7.37
N ASN A 172 -4.36 26.83 7.98
CA ASN A 172 -5.18 27.57 8.92
C ASN A 172 -5.39 26.73 10.19
N ASP A 173 -4.59 26.95 11.20
CA ASP A 173 -4.65 26.17 12.44
C ASP A 173 -5.84 26.57 13.35
N GLU A 174 -6.40 27.79 13.14
CA GLU A 174 -7.43 28.37 14.01
C GLU A 174 -8.89 28.18 13.49
N VAL A 175 -9.09 27.69 12.26
CA VAL A 175 -10.43 27.57 11.69
C VAL A 175 -11.07 26.24 12.12
N LYS A 176 -12.11 26.34 12.94
CA LYS A 176 -12.95 25.20 13.34
C LYS A 176 -13.82 24.76 12.16
N SER A 177 -14.05 23.46 12.05
CA SER A 177 -15.03 22.87 11.13
C SER A 177 -16.42 23.49 11.34
N PRO A 178 -17.23 23.61 10.29
CA PRO A 178 -18.61 23.99 10.44
C PRO A 178 -19.32 23.10 11.47
N GLU A 179 -20.06 23.70 12.41
CA GLU A 179 -20.80 22.98 13.47
C GLU A 179 -21.70 21.86 12.91
N LYS A 180 -22.25 22.10 11.72
CA LYS A 180 -23.06 21.12 11.00
C LYS A 180 -22.29 19.83 10.69
N GLU A 181 -21.06 19.92 10.18
CA GLU A 181 -20.25 18.71 9.89
C GLU A 181 -19.94 17.93 11.18
N LEU A 182 -19.70 18.64 12.29
CA LEU A 182 -19.45 17.99 13.58
C LEU A 182 -20.71 17.28 14.10
N THR A 183 -21.88 17.89 13.95
CA THR A 183 -23.17 17.29 14.34
C THR A 183 -23.45 16.03 13.51
N ASP A 184 -23.23 16.09 12.20
CA ASP A 184 -23.46 14.96 11.30
C ASP A 184 -22.51 13.79 11.62
N ASP A 185 -21.23 14.05 11.92
CA ASP A 185 -20.28 13.04 12.36
C ASP A 185 -20.71 12.40 13.71
N LEU A 186 -21.23 13.19 14.65
CA LEU A 186 -21.75 12.66 15.93
C LEU A 186 -22.94 11.74 15.70
N ILE A 187 -23.88 12.13 14.82
CA ILE A 187 -25.03 11.30 14.44
C ILE A 187 -24.55 9.98 13.80
N GLU A 188 -23.54 10.01 12.94
CA GLU A 188 -22.95 8.81 12.33
C GLU A 188 -22.40 7.87 13.40
N ILE A 189 -21.63 8.38 14.36
CA ILE A 189 -21.09 7.60 15.49
C ILE A 189 -22.23 6.96 16.28
N ILE A 190 -23.23 7.74 16.71
CA ILE A 190 -24.37 7.26 17.50
C ILE A 190 -25.13 6.17 16.71
N THR A 191 -25.33 6.34 15.41
CA THR A 191 -26.03 5.38 14.56
C THR A 191 -25.30 4.04 14.49
N VAL A 192 -23.97 4.06 14.31
CA VAL A 192 -23.13 2.86 14.28
C VAL A 192 -23.16 2.14 15.63
N PHE A 193 -23.07 2.85 16.74
CA PHE A 193 -23.17 2.25 18.09
C PHE A 193 -24.56 1.68 18.36
N SER A 194 -25.62 2.43 18.05
CA SER A 194 -26.99 1.99 18.24
C SER A 194 -27.29 0.72 17.45
N SER A 195 -26.89 0.64 16.18
CA SER A 195 -27.12 -0.55 15.36
C SER A 195 -26.40 -1.79 15.91
N LYS A 196 -25.18 -1.64 16.44
CA LYS A 196 -24.45 -2.72 17.12
C LYS A 196 -25.16 -3.18 18.40
N LEU A 197 -25.65 -2.24 19.23
CA LEU A 197 -26.36 -2.55 20.45
C LEU A 197 -27.69 -3.29 20.18
N TYR A 198 -28.44 -2.86 19.17
CA TYR A 198 -29.68 -3.54 18.75
C TYR A 198 -29.38 -4.93 18.16
N GLY A 199 -28.33 -5.07 17.37
CA GLY A 199 -27.88 -6.38 16.86
C GLY A 199 -27.56 -7.37 17.99
N MET A 200 -26.81 -6.94 19.01
CA MET A 200 -26.48 -7.78 20.16
C MET A 200 -27.71 -8.16 21.00
N ARG A 201 -28.73 -7.29 21.15
CA ARG A 201 -29.97 -7.61 21.83
C ARG A 201 -30.77 -8.66 21.07
N SER A 202 -30.84 -8.61 19.77
CA SER A 202 -31.56 -9.61 18.95
C SER A 202 -30.87 -10.99 19.01
N TYR A 203 -29.57 -11.06 19.17
CA TYR A 203 -28.83 -12.31 19.37
C TYR A 203 -29.17 -12.97 20.73
N LYS A 204 -29.11 -12.20 21.83
CA LYS A 204 -29.45 -12.68 23.18
C LYS A 204 -30.91 -13.19 23.30
N ILE A 205 -31.84 -12.57 22.59
CA ILE A 205 -33.24 -13.00 22.58
C ILE A 205 -33.43 -14.36 21.86
N LYS A 206 -32.59 -14.65 20.86
CA LYS A 206 -32.61 -15.95 20.15
C LYS A 206 -31.95 -17.07 20.93
N GLU A 207 -30.94 -16.80 21.75
CA GLU A 207 -30.29 -17.81 22.63
C GLU A 207 -31.20 -18.20 23.79
N ASN A 208 -31.99 -17.26 24.36
CA ASN A 208 -32.90 -17.55 25.48
C ASN A 208 -34.23 -18.22 25.04
N LYS A 209 -34.42 -18.47 23.73
CA LYS A 209 -35.60 -19.20 23.19
C LYS A 209 -35.27 -20.61 22.71
N LYS A 210 -34.04 -21.10 22.94
CA LYS A 210 -33.66 -22.51 22.77
C LYS A 210 -33.48 -23.16 24.12
#